data_99c9366e810b76492e5b4633779652c8
#
_entry.id   99c9366e810b76492e5b4633779652c8
#
_cell.length_a   1.000
_cell.length_b   1.000
_cell.length_c   1.000
_cell.angle_alpha   90.00
_cell.angle_beta   90.00
_cell.angle_gamma   90.00
#
_symmetry.space_group_name_H-M   'P 1'
#
loop_
_entity.id
_entity.type
_entity.pdbx_description
1 polymer ?
#
loop_
_entity_poly.entity_id
_entity_poly.type
_entity_poly.pdbx_seq_one_letter_code
_entity_poly.pdbx_strand_id
1 'polypeptide(L)'
;MMTRQKTLWFTLLLIGLYTSFLNASEITRWVITSPDSICWRVNGVHNDHIEMSGLKVSTVLRYGVNEAGEWVIDRNMVLPTFRTIPNDTHGSLQHHFNGDWAHLCLVNGQPLVGEKVETVSLNGIMTVKSVYATRGISLTRTLFPSTSQPAFCEKYELENTTD
;
A
#
# COMPACT_ATOMS: atom_id res chain seq x y z
N MET A 1 -18.85 40.47 42.44
CA MET A 1 -17.45 40.04 42.17
C MET A 1 -17.36 38.60 41.70
N MET A 2 -18.33 38.14 40.84
CA MET A 2 -18.46 36.73 40.43
C MET A 2 -18.41 36.51 38.91
N THR A 3 -18.17 37.52 38.13
CA THR A 3 -18.20 37.46 36.65
C THR A 3 -16.83 37.26 35.98
N ARG A 4 -15.74 37.62 36.64
CA ARG A 4 -14.38 37.48 36.06
C ARG A 4 -13.82 36.06 36.05
N GLN A 5 -14.24 35.21 36.99
CA GLN A 5 -13.74 33.83 37.07
C GLN A 5 -14.32 32.89 35.98
N LYS A 6 -15.60 33.10 35.60
CA LYS A 6 -16.23 32.29 34.57
C LYS A 6 -15.69 32.54 33.16
N THR A 7 -15.30 33.78 32.89
CA THR A 7 -14.71 34.17 31.60
C THR A 7 -13.30 33.55 31.42
N LEU A 8 -12.54 33.47 32.49
CA LEU A 8 -11.18 32.90 32.47
C LEU A 8 -11.20 31.38 32.17
N TRP A 9 -12.17 30.67 32.75
CA TRP A 9 -12.33 29.25 32.49
C TRP A 9 -12.79 28.95 31.06
N PHE A 10 -13.64 29.78 30.48
CA PHE A 10 -14.09 29.64 29.10
C PHE A 10 -12.97 29.90 28.09
N THR A 11 -12.12 30.89 28.37
CA THR A 11 -10.96 31.22 27.53
C THR A 11 -9.89 30.11 27.58
N LEU A 12 -9.65 29.55 28.76
CA LEU A 12 -8.72 28.42 28.93
C LEU A 12 -9.24 27.13 28.24
N LEU A 13 -10.55 26.89 28.26
CA LEU A 13 -11.15 25.75 27.57
C LEU A 13 -11.06 25.90 26.06
N LEU A 14 -11.26 27.10 25.52
CA LEU A 14 -11.12 27.40 24.10
C LEU A 14 -9.65 27.26 23.62
N ILE A 15 -8.69 27.73 24.42
CA ILE A 15 -7.26 27.55 24.10
C ILE A 15 -6.87 26.08 24.14
N GLY A 16 -7.37 25.33 25.11
CA GLY A 16 -7.14 23.88 25.20
C GLY A 16 -7.72 23.09 24.01
N LEU A 17 -8.89 23.48 23.51
CA LEU A 17 -9.47 22.92 22.30
C LEU A 17 -8.66 23.30 21.04
N TYR A 18 -8.20 24.56 20.96
CA TYR A 18 -7.38 25.01 19.83
C TYR A 18 -6.02 24.31 19.74
N THR A 19 -5.37 24.05 20.88
CA THR A 19 -4.09 23.32 20.91
C THR A 19 -4.26 21.84 20.57
N SER A 20 -5.42 21.24 20.84
CA SER A 20 -5.72 19.86 20.44
C SER A 20 -5.93 19.71 18.92
N PHE A 21 -6.39 20.77 18.24
CA PHE A 21 -6.50 20.80 16.77
C PHE A 21 -5.15 21.08 16.08
N LEU A 22 -4.19 21.73 16.75
CA LEU A 22 -2.89 22.03 16.16
C LEU A 22 -1.89 20.86 16.22
N ASN A 23 -2.19 19.80 16.97
CA ASN A 23 -1.32 18.62 17.08
C ASN A 23 -1.75 17.43 16.22
N ALA A 24 -2.80 17.56 15.44
CA ALA A 24 -3.02 16.70 14.30
C ALA A 24 -2.12 17.19 13.15
N SER A 25 -0.81 17.00 13.27
CA SER A 25 0.01 16.95 12.07
C SER A 25 -0.57 15.78 11.26
N GLU A 26 -1.37 16.08 10.25
CA GLU A 26 -1.65 15.13 9.20
C GLU A 26 -0.28 14.68 8.69
N ILE A 27 0.14 13.51 9.12
CA ILE A 27 1.24 12.81 8.47
C ILE A 27 0.66 12.43 7.13
N THR A 28 0.74 13.37 6.19
CA THR A 28 0.39 13.12 4.79
C THR A 28 1.34 12.04 4.32
N ARG A 29 0.86 10.80 4.35
CA ARG A 29 1.64 9.63 3.94
C ARG A 29 2.01 9.72 2.47
N TRP A 30 1.03 10.09 1.67
CA TRP A 30 1.18 10.22 0.23
C TRP A 30 1.61 11.62 -0.15
N VAL A 31 2.67 11.72 -0.93
CA VAL A 31 3.18 12.97 -1.50
C VAL A 31 3.00 12.92 -3.01
N ILE A 32 2.45 13.97 -3.60
CA ILE A 32 2.38 14.13 -5.06
C ILE A 32 3.80 14.37 -5.56
N THR A 33 4.30 13.49 -6.43
CA THR A 33 5.66 13.56 -6.99
C THR A 33 5.67 14.06 -8.43
N SER A 34 4.54 13.89 -9.14
CA SER A 34 4.28 14.45 -10.47
C SER A 34 2.76 14.57 -10.67
N PRO A 35 2.25 15.21 -11.74
CA PRO A 35 0.80 15.34 -11.97
C PRO A 35 0.02 14.04 -11.98
N ASP A 36 0.66 12.94 -12.28
CA ASP A 36 0.08 11.59 -12.42
C ASP A 36 0.67 10.57 -11.43
N SER A 37 1.43 11.01 -10.42
CA SER A 37 2.13 10.12 -9.50
C SER A 37 2.07 10.59 -8.05
N ILE A 38 1.82 9.64 -7.16
CA ILE A 38 1.96 9.80 -5.72
C ILE A 38 2.95 8.78 -5.17
N CYS A 39 3.65 9.14 -4.12
CA CYS A 39 4.64 8.29 -3.47
C CYS A 39 4.49 8.36 -1.96
N TRP A 40 4.56 7.21 -1.31
CA TRP A 40 4.74 7.08 0.12
C TRP A 40 6.17 6.61 0.42
N ARG A 41 6.92 7.42 1.15
CA ARG A 41 8.17 6.98 1.81
C ARG A 41 7.80 6.30 3.10
N VAL A 42 8.09 5.01 3.19
CA VAL A 42 7.68 4.19 4.31
C VAL A 42 8.35 4.67 5.60
N ASN A 43 7.53 5.06 6.56
CA ASN A 43 7.96 5.59 7.86
C ASN A 43 7.25 4.93 9.05
N GLY A 44 6.59 3.80 8.82
CA GLY A 44 5.91 3.04 9.88
C GLY A 44 4.99 1.95 9.35
N VAL A 45 4.35 1.26 10.28
CA VAL A 45 3.33 0.24 9.99
C VAL A 45 2.12 0.89 9.34
N HIS A 46 1.63 0.28 8.29
CA HIS A 46 0.41 0.71 7.63
C HIS A 46 -0.19 -0.37 6.75
N ASN A 47 -1.51 -0.34 6.67
CA ASN A 47 -2.29 -1.15 5.72
C ASN A 47 -3.23 -0.24 4.94
N ASP A 48 -3.36 -0.50 3.65
CA ASP A 48 -4.21 0.26 2.75
C ASP A 48 -4.87 -0.65 1.71
N HIS A 49 -5.79 -0.09 0.92
CA HIS A 49 -6.47 -0.79 -0.16
C HIS A 49 -6.40 0.03 -1.43
N ILE A 50 -6.27 -0.65 -2.56
CA ILE A 50 -6.43 -0.05 -3.88
C ILE A 50 -7.12 -1.04 -4.81
N GLU A 51 -8.02 -0.56 -5.65
CA GLU A 51 -8.52 -1.30 -6.79
C GLU A 51 -7.76 -0.88 -8.05
N MET A 52 -7.24 -1.88 -8.76
CA MET A 52 -6.58 -1.71 -10.04
C MET A 52 -7.34 -2.51 -11.09
N SER A 53 -7.89 -1.83 -12.09
CA SER A 53 -8.78 -2.44 -13.07
C SER A 53 -8.25 -2.30 -14.49
N GLY A 54 -8.23 -3.41 -15.20
CA GLY A 54 -8.14 -3.48 -16.64
C GLY A 54 -9.51 -3.81 -17.27
N LEU A 55 -9.55 -3.98 -18.58
CA LEU A 55 -10.80 -4.27 -19.29
C LEU A 55 -11.44 -5.62 -18.87
N LYS A 56 -10.62 -6.61 -18.53
CA LYS A 56 -11.06 -7.99 -18.28
C LYS A 56 -10.79 -8.49 -16.87
N VAL A 57 -10.14 -7.69 -16.03
CA VAL A 57 -9.80 -8.02 -14.65
C VAL A 57 -9.87 -6.77 -13.79
N SER A 58 -10.38 -6.92 -12.60
CA SER A 58 -10.22 -5.96 -11.52
C SER A 58 -9.57 -6.67 -10.34
N THR A 59 -8.63 -6.02 -9.68
CA THR A 59 -7.95 -6.60 -8.53
C THR A 59 -7.98 -5.61 -7.38
N VAL A 60 -8.60 -6.02 -6.28
CA VAL A 60 -8.53 -5.29 -5.02
C VAL A 60 -7.30 -5.77 -4.28
N LEU A 61 -6.32 -4.90 -4.14
CA LEU A 61 -5.13 -5.14 -3.34
C LEU A 61 -5.37 -4.63 -1.93
N ARG A 62 -5.10 -5.47 -0.94
CA ARG A 62 -4.84 -5.06 0.44
C ARG A 62 -3.34 -5.15 0.62
N TYR A 63 -2.71 -4.04 0.93
CA TYR A 63 -1.25 -3.99 1.00
C TYR A 63 -0.79 -3.14 2.18
N GLY A 64 0.45 -3.33 2.58
CA GLY A 64 1.00 -2.55 3.66
C GLY A 64 2.41 -2.94 4.04
N VAL A 65 2.82 -2.42 5.19
CA VAL A 65 4.11 -2.70 5.82
C VAL A 65 3.85 -3.10 7.26
N ASN A 66 4.36 -4.26 7.66
CA ASN A 66 4.21 -4.79 9.00
C ASN A 66 5.20 -4.15 10.00
N GLU A 67 5.13 -4.54 11.28
CA GLU A 67 6.00 -4.05 12.35
C GLU A 67 7.50 -4.34 12.10
N ALA A 68 7.81 -5.40 11.35
CA ALA A 68 9.17 -5.72 10.95
C ALA A 68 9.67 -4.84 9.77
N GLY A 69 8.81 -4.07 9.15
CA GLY A 69 9.11 -3.26 7.97
C GLY A 69 9.04 -4.03 6.65
N GLU A 70 8.44 -5.23 6.68
CA GLU A 70 8.30 -6.11 5.53
C GLU A 70 7.01 -5.83 4.77
N TRP A 71 7.03 -6.07 3.45
CA TRP A 71 5.86 -5.96 2.61
C TRP A 71 4.84 -7.05 2.92
N VAL A 72 3.58 -6.64 3.03
CA VAL A 72 2.44 -7.55 3.13
C VAL A 72 1.44 -7.23 2.03
N ILE A 73 0.91 -8.25 1.37
CA ILE A 73 -0.02 -8.08 0.27
C ILE A 73 -1.00 -9.25 0.17
N ASP A 74 -2.22 -8.90 -0.17
CA ASP A 74 -3.35 -9.79 -0.40
C ASP A 74 -4.10 -9.30 -1.63
N ARG A 75 -4.55 -10.21 -2.49
CA ARG A 75 -5.17 -9.91 -3.78
C ARG A 75 -6.50 -10.60 -3.89
N ASN A 76 -7.55 -9.83 -4.14
CA ASN A 76 -8.83 -10.37 -4.54
C ASN A 76 -9.08 -10.02 -6.03
N MET A 77 -8.89 -10.98 -6.91
CA MET A 77 -9.14 -10.81 -8.33
C MET A 77 -10.62 -11.00 -8.63
N VAL A 78 -11.17 -10.10 -9.41
CA VAL A 78 -12.54 -10.15 -9.94
C VAL A 78 -12.46 -10.23 -11.46
N LEU A 79 -13.07 -11.24 -12.04
CA LEU A 79 -13.12 -11.48 -13.47
C LEU A 79 -14.52 -11.17 -13.99
N PRO A 80 -14.81 -9.91 -14.38
CA PRO A 80 -16.17 -9.45 -14.67
C PRO A 80 -16.77 -10.12 -15.93
N THR A 81 -15.95 -10.64 -16.81
CA THR A 81 -16.39 -11.38 -18.01
C THR A 81 -16.76 -12.84 -17.71
N PHE A 82 -16.33 -13.38 -16.57
CA PHE A 82 -16.71 -14.73 -16.14
C PHE A 82 -17.78 -14.63 -15.07
N ARG A 83 -18.99 -15.04 -15.41
CA ARG A 83 -20.12 -15.07 -14.48
C ARG A 83 -20.44 -16.51 -14.11
N THR A 84 -20.74 -16.74 -12.85
CA THR A 84 -21.07 -18.08 -12.34
C THR A 84 -22.49 -18.53 -12.76
N ILE A 85 -23.39 -17.58 -13.03
CA ILE A 85 -24.76 -17.85 -13.48
C ILE A 85 -25.11 -16.87 -14.60
N PRO A 86 -25.62 -17.34 -15.76
CA PRO A 86 -26.09 -16.45 -16.82
C PRO A 86 -27.29 -15.64 -16.36
N ASN A 87 -27.28 -14.37 -16.67
CA ASN A 87 -28.37 -13.39 -16.74
C ASN A 87 -28.86 -12.69 -15.48
N ASP A 88 -28.96 -13.30 -14.30
CA ASP A 88 -29.69 -12.64 -13.18
C ASP A 88 -28.85 -12.35 -11.95
N THR A 89 -27.64 -12.81 -11.87
CA THR A 89 -26.77 -12.53 -10.75
C THR A 89 -25.62 -11.64 -11.19
N HIS A 90 -25.37 -10.59 -10.42
CA HIS A 90 -24.23 -9.72 -10.60
C HIS A 90 -22.92 -10.35 -10.09
N GLY A 91 -22.91 -11.67 -9.86
CA GLY A 91 -21.76 -12.41 -9.37
C GLY A 91 -20.72 -12.61 -10.45
N SER A 92 -19.58 -11.91 -10.35
CA SER A 92 -18.37 -12.21 -11.13
C SER A 92 -17.59 -13.35 -10.48
N LEU A 93 -16.80 -14.09 -11.27
CA LEU A 93 -15.83 -15.02 -10.72
C LEU A 93 -14.80 -14.25 -9.91
N GLN A 94 -14.57 -14.65 -8.67
CA GLN A 94 -13.56 -14.07 -7.80
C GLN A 94 -12.54 -15.13 -7.42
N HIS A 95 -11.30 -14.70 -7.27
CA HIS A 95 -10.23 -15.55 -6.75
C HIS A 95 -9.32 -14.76 -5.83
N HIS A 96 -8.98 -15.37 -4.71
CA HIS A 96 -8.21 -14.77 -3.65
C HIS A 96 -6.80 -15.39 -3.57
N PHE A 97 -5.78 -14.53 -3.51
CA PHE A 97 -4.38 -14.92 -3.38
C PHE A 97 -3.71 -14.17 -2.25
N ASN A 98 -3.11 -14.92 -1.35
CA ASN A 98 -2.38 -14.37 -0.20
C ASN A 98 -0.87 -14.40 -0.41
N GLY A 99 -0.21 -13.50 0.29
CA GLY A 99 1.24 -13.51 0.47
C GLY A 99 2.02 -12.90 -0.67
N ASP A 100 3.27 -12.63 -0.40
CA ASP A 100 4.22 -12.06 -1.34
C ASP A 100 5.06 -13.16 -1.98
N TRP A 101 5.13 -13.16 -3.32
CA TRP A 101 5.90 -14.14 -4.08
C TRP A 101 7.41 -14.02 -3.88
N ALA A 102 7.90 -12.88 -3.39
CA ALA A 102 9.32 -12.71 -3.06
C ALA A 102 9.81 -13.73 -2.02
N HIS A 103 8.92 -14.22 -1.15
CA HIS A 103 9.26 -15.26 -0.17
C HIS A 103 9.61 -16.61 -0.80
N LEU A 104 9.26 -16.81 -2.07
CA LEU A 104 9.65 -18.00 -2.83
C LEU A 104 11.00 -17.85 -3.53
N CYS A 105 11.56 -16.64 -3.56
CA CYS A 105 12.83 -16.38 -4.22
C CYS A 105 13.99 -16.88 -3.35
N LEU A 106 14.88 -17.64 -3.98
CA LEU A 106 16.13 -18.09 -3.38
C LEU A 106 17.31 -17.39 -4.06
N VAL A 107 18.18 -16.76 -3.26
CA VAL A 107 19.44 -16.20 -3.74
C VAL A 107 20.57 -17.04 -3.18
N ASN A 108 21.35 -17.66 -4.06
CA ASN A 108 22.38 -18.63 -3.70
C ASN A 108 21.84 -19.79 -2.83
N GLY A 109 20.60 -20.26 -3.14
CA GLY A 109 19.94 -21.33 -2.41
C GLY A 109 19.39 -20.95 -1.03
N GLN A 110 19.41 -19.68 -0.68
CA GLN A 110 18.90 -19.19 0.60
C GLN A 110 17.70 -18.23 0.42
N PRO A 111 16.68 -18.31 1.26
CA PRO A 111 15.55 -17.40 1.17
C PRO A 111 15.94 -15.94 1.44
N LEU A 112 15.20 -15.02 0.86
CA LEU A 112 15.28 -13.61 1.18
C LEU A 112 14.57 -13.34 2.51
N VAL A 113 15.29 -12.79 3.48
CA VAL A 113 14.77 -12.44 4.80
C VAL A 113 15.26 -11.05 5.23
N GLY A 114 14.51 -10.38 6.11
CA GLY A 114 14.90 -9.07 6.62
C GLY A 114 14.64 -7.95 5.63
N GLU A 115 13.55 -8.05 4.89
CA GLU A 115 13.08 -6.99 4.02
C GLU A 115 12.83 -5.69 4.78
N LYS A 116 13.16 -4.57 4.13
CA LYS A 116 12.73 -3.24 4.52
C LYS A 116 12.15 -2.54 3.31
N VAL A 117 10.86 -2.25 3.36
CA VAL A 117 10.19 -1.45 2.33
C VAL A 117 10.60 0.01 2.48
N GLU A 118 11.04 0.62 1.40
CA GLU A 118 11.46 2.03 1.37
C GLU A 118 10.39 2.94 0.80
N THR A 119 9.79 2.53 -0.33
CA THR A 119 8.79 3.37 -1.02
C THR A 119 7.69 2.54 -1.64
N VAL A 120 6.49 3.12 -1.65
CA VAL A 120 5.36 2.68 -2.46
C VAL A 120 4.93 3.84 -3.34
N SER A 121 4.83 3.64 -4.63
CA SER A 121 4.40 4.67 -5.59
C SER A 121 3.31 4.19 -6.51
N LEU A 122 2.46 5.12 -6.93
CA LEU A 122 1.32 4.91 -7.81
C LEU A 122 1.35 5.93 -8.94
N ASN A 123 1.37 5.45 -10.17
CA ASN A 123 1.30 6.26 -11.40
C ASN A 123 0.55 5.50 -12.51
N GLY A 124 -0.63 4.96 -12.19
CA GLY A 124 -1.36 4.01 -13.02
C GLY A 124 -0.96 2.56 -12.81
N ILE A 125 0.23 2.32 -12.31
CA ILE A 125 0.72 1.03 -11.79
C ILE A 125 1.25 1.23 -10.37
N MET A 126 1.32 0.15 -9.60
CA MET A 126 1.95 0.21 -8.27
C MET A 126 3.40 -0.26 -8.36
N THR A 127 4.31 0.53 -7.80
CA THR A 127 5.72 0.15 -7.66
C THR A 127 6.11 0.16 -6.18
N VAL A 128 6.71 -0.93 -5.71
CA VAL A 128 7.19 -1.09 -4.34
C VAL A 128 8.70 -1.33 -4.38
N LYS A 129 9.47 -0.51 -3.70
CA LYS A 129 10.92 -0.67 -3.58
C LYS A 129 11.27 -1.08 -2.16
N SER A 130 12.08 -2.11 -2.06
CA SER A 130 12.55 -2.69 -0.81
C SER A 130 14.04 -3.00 -0.87
N VAL A 131 14.66 -3.09 0.30
CA VAL A 131 16.06 -3.52 0.44
C VAL A 131 16.16 -4.69 1.40
N TYR A 132 17.10 -5.57 1.13
CA TYR A 132 17.60 -6.64 1.99
C TYR A 132 19.05 -6.32 2.35
N ALA A 133 19.25 -5.39 3.28
CA ALA A 133 20.54 -4.81 3.58
C ALA A 133 21.61 -5.85 3.94
N THR A 134 21.26 -6.90 4.70
CA THR A 134 22.18 -7.98 5.06
C THR A 134 22.63 -8.85 3.88
N ARG A 135 21.93 -8.74 2.75
CA ARG A 135 22.19 -9.50 1.52
C ARG A 135 22.75 -8.63 0.41
N GLY A 136 22.78 -7.31 0.58
CA GLY A 136 23.16 -6.38 -0.48
C GLY A 136 22.26 -6.49 -1.71
N ILE A 137 20.95 -6.64 -1.50
CA ILE A 137 19.95 -6.81 -2.57
C ILE A 137 18.89 -5.74 -2.44
N SER A 138 18.55 -5.10 -3.55
CA SER A 138 17.29 -4.36 -3.71
C SER A 138 16.27 -5.19 -4.47
N LEU A 139 15.00 -4.97 -4.16
CA LEU A 139 13.87 -5.57 -4.84
C LEU A 139 12.89 -4.50 -5.28
N THR A 140 12.58 -4.48 -6.56
CA THR A 140 11.49 -3.67 -7.11
C THR A 140 10.35 -4.58 -7.54
N ARG A 141 9.15 -4.38 -6.98
CA ARG A 141 7.90 -5.00 -7.42
C ARG A 141 7.14 -4.01 -8.26
N THR A 142 6.61 -4.45 -9.40
CA THR A 142 5.70 -3.67 -10.24
C THR A 142 4.41 -4.47 -10.43
N LEU A 143 3.28 -3.90 -10.02
CA LEU A 143 1.98 -4.56 -9.98
C LEU A 143 0.99 -3.78 -10.86
N PHE A 144 0.30 -4.48 -11.75
CA PHE A 144 -0.65 -3.86 -12.67
C PHE A 144 -1.63 -4.87 -13.26
N PRO A 145 -2.88 -4.47 -13.57
CA PRO A 145 -3.80 -5.31 -14.34
C PRO A 145 -3.40 -5.34 -15.80
N SER A 146 -3.57 -6.47 -16.45
CA SER A 146 -3.42 -6.53 -17.90
C SER A 146 -4.50 -5.72 -18.59
N THR A 147 -4.13 -4.98 -19.63
CA THR A 147 -5.06 -4.20 -20.45
C THR A 147 -5.86 -5.06 -21.44
N SER A 148 -5.40 -6.26 -21.75
CA SER A 148 -5.98 -7.11 -22.82
C SER A 148 -6.37 -8.51 -22.36
N GLN A 149 -5.81 -9.01 -21.28
CA GLN A 149 -6.04 -10.36 -20.75
C GLN A 149 -6.72 -10.33 -19.37
N PRO A 150 -7.46 -11.36 -18.98
CA PRO A 150 -8.02 -11.50 -17.64
C PRO A 150 -6.91 -11.95 -16.66
N ALA A 151 -5.91 -11.09 -16.47
CA ALA A 151 -4.73 -11.38 -15.67
C ALA A 151 -4.29 -10.15 -14.88
N PHE A 152 -3.86 -10.36 -13.65
CA PHE A 152 -3.10 -9.41 -12.85
C PHE A 152 -1.62 -9.79 -12.93
N CYS A 153 -0.78 -8.81 -13.21
CA CYS A 153 0.63 -9.00 -13.48
C CYS A 153 1.46 -8.48 -12.32
N GLU A 154 2.47 -9.24 -11.94
CA GLU A 154 3.45 -8.87 -10.94
C GLU A 154 4.85 -9.15 -11.49
N LYS A 155 5.67 -8.11 -11.57
CA LYS A 155 7.07 -8.19 -11.97
C LYS A 155 7.96 -8.00 -10.75
N TYR A 156 8.95 -8.84 -10.59
CA TYR A 156 9.96 -8.78 -9.52
C TYR A 156 11.34 -8.60 -10.13
N GLU A 157 12.03 -7.53 -9.76
CA GLU A 157 13.38 -7.22 -10.21
C GLU A 157 14.30 -7.17 -9.00
N LEU A 158 15.24 -8.11 -8.97
CA LEU A 158 16.29 -8.21 -7.95
C LEU A 158 17.58 -7.60 -8.52
N GLU A 159 18.19 -6.72 -7.75
CA GLU A 159 19.45 -6.07 -8.10
C GLU A 159 20.46 -6.30 -6.98
N ASN A 160 21.67 -6.71 -7.36
CA ASN A 160 22.79 -6.76 -6.42
C ASN A 160 23.32 -5.34 -6.19
N THR A 161 23.34 -4.91 -4.93
CA THR A 161 23.78 -3.56 -4.53
C THR A 161 25.17 -3.58 -3.86
N THR A 162 25.82 -4.75 -3.83
CA THR A 162 27.23 -4.86 -3.38
C THR A 162 28.14 -4.81 -4.58
N ASP A 163 29.18 -3.96 -4.48
CA ASP A 163 30.30 -3.90 -5.43
C ASP A 163 31.15 -5.19 -5.39
#